data_bf935084ad2edc520a179e53ed49718f
#
_entry.id   bf935084ad2edc520a179e53ed49718f
#
_cell.length_a   1.000
_cell.length_b   1.000
_cell.length_c   1.000
_cell.angle_alpha   90.00
_cell.angle_beta   90.00
_cell.angle_gamma   90.00
#
_symmetry.space_group_name_H-M   'P 1'
#
loop_
_entity.id
_entity.type
_entity.pdbx_description
1 polymer ?
#
loop_
_entity_poly.entity_id
_entity_poly.type
_entity_poly.pdbx_seq_one_letter_code
_entity_poly.pdbx_strand_id
1 'polypeptide(L)'
;MTKSVLIIDDDDMLRNTLALGLRKADFDVITAPSAEYANKILNKISVDAIILDRMMGGMDGLSFLRKLRDNHDDTPTIMLTALSGAENTIDGLSCGANDYMSKPFQLRELVLRLNNIIKNTPKSADINADSVGLLFSGNDFFVLDESGQRKLLSLSNEEKKLLQNLTNPIGNTVSATPMVAKRLRNKINGVLSDIDIVTIRGMGYKIIKTKM
;
A
#
# COMPACT_ATOMS: atom_id res chain seq x y z
N MET A 1 5.85 -15.86 7.62
CA MET A 1 4.66 -15.23 8.25
C MET A 1 3.48 -15.41 7.31
N THR A 2 2.36 -15.93 7.82
CA THR A 2 1.08 -16.01 7.10
C THR A 2 0.56 -14.61 6.83
N LYS A 3 0.00 -14.38 5.64
CA LYS A 3 -0.57 -13.08 5.24
C LYS A 3 -1.98 -12.95 5.78
N SER A 4 -2.30 -11.82 6.39
CA SER A 4 -3.61 -11.53 6.96
C SER A 4 -4.51 -10.83 5.93
N VAL A 5 -5.76 -11.28 5.80
CA VAL A 5 -6.74 -10.76 4.86
C VAL A 5 -8.05 -10.45 5.58
N LEU A 6 -8.59 -9.26 5.38
CA LEU A 6 -9.92 -8.87 5.87
C LEU A 6 -10.93 -9.00 4.73
N ILE A 7 -11.97 -9.81 4.94
CA ILE A 7 -13.11 -9.95 4.01
C ILE A 7 -14.26 -9.10 4.54
N ILE A 8 -14.78 -8.21 3.70
CA ILE A 8 -15.90 -7.32 4.02
C ILE A 8 -16.99 -7.55 2.98
N ASP A 9 -18.06 -8.18 3.39
CA ASP A 9 -19.20 -8.57 2.54
C ASP A 9 -20.41 -8.81 3.46
N ASP A 10 -21.62 -8.37 3.11
CA ASP A 10 -22.81 -8.55 3.92
C ASP A 10 -23.48 -9.92 3.71
N ASP A 11 -23.12 -10.64 2.63
CA ASP A 11 -23.55 -12.04 2.41
C ASP A 11 -22.74 -12.99 3.31
N ASP A 12 -23.38 -13.49 4.36
CA ASP A 12 -22.78 -14.44 5.31
C ASP A 12 -22.29 -15.73 4.65
N MET A 13 -23.01 -16.25 3.65
CA MET A 13 -22.65 -17.49 2.98
C MET A 13 -21.38 -17.31 2.14
N LEU A 14 -21.34 -16.26 1.33
CA LEU A 14 -20.18 -15.93 0.52
C LEU A 14 -18.98 -15.63 1.40
N ARG A 15 -19.15 -14.80 2.42
CA ARG A 15 -18.10 -14.43 3.36
C ARG A 15 -17.48 -15.65 4.05
N ASN A 16 -18.30 -16.58 4.54
CA ASN A 16 -17.85 -17.81 5.19
C ASN A 16 -17.16 -18.76 4.20
N THR A 17 -17.69 -18.89 2.97
CA THR A 17 -17.09 -19.73 1.93
C THR A 17 -15.71 -19.21 1.52
N LEU A 18 -15.58 -17.91 1.33
CA LEU A 18 -14.30 -17.26 1.04
C LEU A 18 -13.30 -17.42 2.18
N ALA A 19 -13.74 -17.21 3.41
CA ALA A 19 -12.88 -17.37 4.59
C ALA A 19 -12.33 -18.78 4.70
N LEU A 20 -13.17 -19.79 4.50
CA LEU A 20 -12.74 -21.20 4.52
C LEU A 20 -11.75 -21.51 3.39
N GLY A 21 -12.03 -21.01 2.18
CA GLY A 21 -11.16 -21.23 1.02
C GLY A 21 -9.81 -20.54 1.14
N LEU A 22 -9.77 -19.31 1.63
CA LEU A 22 -8.52 -18.56 1.81
C LEU A 22 -7.67 -19.12 2.96
N ARG A 23 -8.28 -19.61 4.05
CA ARG A 23 -7.54 -20.32 5.11
C ARG A 23 -6.88 -21.58 4.58
N LYS A 24 -7.51 -22.33 3.67
CA LYS A 24 -6.90 -23.49 2.99
C LYS A 24 -5.77 -23.09 2.04
N ALA A 25 -5.72 -21.85 1.62
CA ALA A 25 -4.64 -21.27 0.80
C ALA A 25 -3.59 -20.51 1.64
N ASP A 26 -3.47 -20.83 2.92
CA ASP A 26 -2.48 -20.31 3.88
C ASP A 26 -2.58 -18.80 4.16
N PHE A 27 -3.79 -18.24 4.11
CA PHE A 27 -4.06 -16.89 4.62
C PHE A 27 -4.64 -16.93 6.03
N ASP A 28 -4.26 -15.94 6.85
CA ASP A 28 -4.96 -15.65 8.10
C ASP A 28 -6.14 -14.71 7.79
N VAL A 29 -7.37 -15.19 8.08
CA VAL A 29 -8.58 -14.54 7.56
C VAL A 29 -9.45 -14.00 8.68
N ILE A 30 -9.71 -12.70 8.59
CA ILE A 30 -10.64 -11.96 9.44
C ILE A 30 -11.86 -11.58 8.59
N THR A 31 -13.04 -11.52 9.18
CA THR A 31 -14.28 -11.23 8.46
C THR A 31 -15.05 -10.08 9.11
N ALA A 32 -15.71 -9.28 8.29
CA ALA A 32 -16.59 -8.20 8.72
C ALA A 32 -17.89 -8.21 7.90
N PRO A 33 -19.06 -8.12 8.54
CA PRO A 33 -20.34 -8.10 7.83
C PRO A 33 -20.73 -6.72 7.27
N SER A 34 -19.96 -5.68 7.57
CA SER A 34 -20.22 -4.31 7.11
C SER A 34 -18.98 -3.45 7.17
N ALA A 35 -19.02 -2.31 6.47
CA ALA A 35 -17.99 -1.29 6.49
C ALA A 35 -17.72 -0.74 7.90
N GLU A 36 -18.78 -0.53 8.70
CA GLU A 36 -18.67 -0.03 10.08
C GLU A 36 -17.96 -1.03 11.00
N TYR A 37 -18.24 -2.32 10.80
CA TYR A 37 -17.57 -3.38 11.56
C TYR A 37 -16.11 -3.50 11.14
N ALA A 38 -15.82 -3.43 9.84
CA ALA A 38 -14.47 -3.42 9.30
C ALA A 38 -13.63 -2.25 9.83
N ASN A 39 -14.22 -1.06 9.91
CA ASN A 39 -13.54 0.11 10.48
C ASN A 39 -13.13 -0.10 11.95
N LYS A 40 -13.96 -0.78 12.75
CA LYS A 40 -13.61 -1.12 14.15
C LYS A 40 -12.46 -2.10 14.24
N ILE A 41 -12.33 -3.00 13.26
CA ILE A 41 -11.22 -3.96 13.18
C ILE A 41 -9.94 -3.22 12.78
N LEU A 42 -9.98 -2.45 11.68
CA LEU A 42 -8.81 -1.75 11.13
C LEU A 42 -8.24 -0.70 12.08
N ASN A 43 -9.07 -0.12 12.96
CA ASN A 43 -8.60 0.75 14.04
C ASN A 43 -7.77 0.02 15.13
N LYS A 44 -7.79 -1.31 15.16
CA LYS A 44 -7.12 -2.11 16.20
C LYS A 44 -5.97 -2.95 15.64
N ILE A 45 -6.07 -3.39 14.40
CA ILE A 45 -5.09 -4.28 13.76
C ILE A 45 -4.88 -3.87 12.30
N SER A 46 -3.66 -4.10 11.81
CA SER A 46 -3.34 -3.98 10.38
C SER A 46 -3.52 -5.32 9.69
N VAL A 47 -3.92 -5.29 8.41
CA VAL A 47 -4.02 -6.48 7.55
C VAL A 47 -3.18 -6.29 6.28
N ASP A 48 -2.78 -7.40 5.65
CA ASP A 48 -1.96 -7.36 4.42
C ASP A 48 -2.80 -7.07 3.16
N ALA A 49 -4.10 -7.37 3.19
CA ALA A 49 -5.03 -7.03 2.10
C ALA A 49 -6.49 -7.00 2.59
N ILE A 50 -7.33 -6.32 1.82
CA ILE A 50 -8.78 -6.25 2.00
C ILE A 50 -9.46 -6.84 0.77
N ILE A 51 -10.46 -7.69 0.98
CA ILE A 51 -11.46 -8.08 -0.01
C ILE A 51 -12.75 -7.35 0.38
N LEU A 52 -13.25 -6.52 -0.52
CA LEU A 52 -14.35 -5.61 -0.23
C LEU A 52 -15.48 -5.80 -1.23
N ASP A 53 -16.64 -6.16 -0.76
CA ASP A 53 -17.83 -6.12 -1.62
C ASP A 53 -18.23 -4.67 -1.93
N ARG A 54 -18.58 -4.42 -3.18
CA ARG A 54 -19.05 -3.11 -3.63
C ARG A 54 -20.44 -2.80 -3.10
N MET A 55 -21.34 -3.80 -3.12
CA MET A 55 -22.76 -3.63 -2.83
C MET A 55 -23.08 -4.22 -1.47
N MET A 56 -23.03 -3.40 -0.44
CA MET A 56 -23.40 -3.79 0.93
C MET A 56 -24.55 -2.93 1.45
N GLY A 57 -25.34 -3.48 2.35
CA GLY A 57 -26.31 -2.70 3.11
C GLY A 57 -25.61 -1.64 3.99
N GLY A 58 -26.12 -0.42 4.02
CA GLY A 58 -25.53 0.70 4.75
C GLY A 58 -24.49 1.45 3.91
N MET A 59 -23.23 1.55 4.40
CA MET A 59 -22.15 2.20 3.66
C MET A 59 -21.67 1.26 2.53
N ASP A 60 -21.75 1.73 1.27
CA ASP A 60 -21.25 0.98 0.12
C ASP A 60 -19.71 0.87 0.10
N GLY A 61 -19.20 -0.16 -0.60
CA GLY A 61 -17.78 -0.45 -0.61
C GLY A 61 -16.92 0.66 -1.20
N LEU A 62 -17.40 1.40 -2.21
CA LEU A 62 -16.63 2.51 -2.79
C LEU A 62 -16.49 3.67 -1.80
N SER A 63 -17.57 4.03 -1.11
CA SER A 63 -17.55 5.06 -0.06
C SER A 63 -16.64 4.66 1.10
N PHE A 64 -16.66 3.39 1.48
CA PHE A 64 -15.74 2.88 2.50
C PHE A 64 -14.28 2.94 2.05
N LEU A 65 -13.98 2.53 0.83
CA LEU A 65 -12.61 2.58 0.29
C LEU A 65 -12.09 4.02 0.21
N ARG A 66 -12.90 4.96 -0.26
CA ARG A 66 -12.54 6.41 -0.26
C ARG A 66 -12.18 6.87 1.16
N LYS A 67 -13.02 6.53 2.14
CA LYS A 67 -12.77 6.87 3.54
C LYS A 67 -11.46 6.28 4.07
N LEU A 68 -11.09 5.05 3.68
CA LEU A 68 -9.79 4.47 4.03
C LEU A 68 -8.65 5.29 3.43
N ARG A 69 -8.73 5.62 2.13
CA ARG A 69 -7.71 6.42 1.43
C ARG A 69 -7.60 7.85 1.98
N ASP A 70 -8.70 8.49 2.33
CA ASP A 70 -8.72 9.80 2.97
C ASP A 70 -8.04 9.77 4.36
N ASN A 71 -8.11 8.64 5.04
CA ASN A 71 -7.40 8.39 6.30
C ASN A 71 -5.96 7.88 6.09
N HIS A 72 -5.42 7.94 4.87
CA HIS A 72 -4.09 7.46 4.51
C HIS A 72 -3.86 5.95 4.76
N ASP A 73 -4.93 5.18 4.75
CA ASP A 73 -4.85 3.72 4.76
C ASP A 73 -4.78 3.21 3.32
N ASP A 74 -3.56 2.85 2.89
CA ASP A 74 -3.27 2.33 1.55
C ASP A 74 -3.27 0.80 1.50
N THR A 75 -3.91 0.13 2.46
CA THR A 75 -4.01 -1.33 2.50
C THR A 75 -4.51 -1.87 1.16
N PRO A 76 -3.78 -2.82 0.54
CA PRO A 76 -4.15 -3.42 -0.74
C PRO A 76 -5.58 -3.93 -0.74
N THR A 77 -6.38 -3.48 -1.70
CA THR A 77 -7.81 -3.80 -1.74
C THR A 77 -8.22 -4.37 -3.09
N ILE A 78 -8.83 -5.58 -3.08
CA ILE A 78 -9.59 -6.12 -4.21
C ILE A 78 -11.07 -5.81 -3.97
N MET A 79 -11.69 -5.16 -4.93
CA MET A 79 -13.13 -4.93 -4.89
C MET A 79 -13.88 -6.02 -5.64
N LEU A 80 -14.87 -6.64 -4.99
CA LEU A 80 -15.80 -7.58 -5.61
C LEU A 80 -17.02 -6.81 -6.09
N THR A 81 -17.50 -7.11 -7.29
CA THR A 81 -18.67 -6.42 -7.87
C THR A 81 -19.57 -7.39 -8.64
N ALA A 82 -20.88 -7.22 -8.51
CA ALA A 82 -21.87 -7.91 -9.36
C ALA A 82 -22.05 -7.22 -10.72
N LEU A 83 -21.50 -6.00 -10.90
CA LEU A 83 -21.67 -5.20 -12.11
C LEU A 83 -20.57 -5.53 -13.12
N SER A 84 -20.96 -6.13 -14.23
CA SER A 84 -20.11 -6.33 -15.42
C SER A 84 -20.23 -5.09 -16.33
N GLY A 85 -19.10 -4.39 -16.60
CA GLY A 85 -19.05 -3.27 -17.53
C GLY A 85 -17.82 -2.40 -17.35
N ALA A 86 -17.27 -1.88 -18.45
CA ALA A 86 -16.05 -1.06 -18.46
C ALA A 86 -16.18 0.23 -17.63
N GLU A 87 -17.34 0.87 -17.59
CA GLU A 87 -17.60 2.10 -16.84
C GLU A 87 -17.44 1.90 -15.32
N ASN A 88 -17.86 0.75 -14.80
CA ASN A 88 -17.73 0.43 -13.38
C ASN A 88 -16.29 0.13 -12.94
N THR A 89 -15.46 -0.32 -13.86
CA THR A 89 -14.02 -0.54 -13.60
C THR A 89 -13.25 0.77 -13.54
N ILE A 90 -13.64 1.76 -14.35
CA ILE A 90 -13.02 3.09 -14.38
C ILE A 90 -13.34 3.87 -13.10
N ASP A 91 -14.59 3.86 -12.65
CA ASP A 91 -15.01 4.51 -11.39
C ASP A 91 -14.29 3.93 -10.19
N GLY A 92 -14.06 2.66 -10.21
CA GLY A 92 -13.43 1.98 -9.11
C GLY A 92 -11.91 2.14 -9.05
N LEU A 93 -11.20 2.13 -10.17
CA LEU A 93 -9.76 2.42 -10.24
C LEU A 93 -9.48 3.87 -9.80
N SER A 94 -10.39 4.80 -10.12
CA SER A 94 -10.31 6.20 -9.66
C SER A 94 -10.51 6.33 -8.14
N CYS A 95 -11.11 5.34 -7.47
CA CYS A 95 -11.33 5.33 -6.01
C CYS A 95 -10.18 4.69 -5.21
N GLY A 96 -9.10 4.24 -5.87
CA GLY A 96 -7.89 3.73 -5.21
C GLY A 96 -7.93 2.24 -4.82
N ALA A 97 -8.79 1.42 -5.46
CA ALA A 97 -8.68 -0.04 -5.37
C ALA A 97 -7.47 -0.52 -6.19
N ASN A 98 -6.82 -1.59 -5.73
CA ASN A 98 -5.66 -2.18 -6.40
C ASN A 98 -6.08 -3.17 -7.50
N ASP A 99 -7.26 -3.78 -7.37
CA ASP A 99 -7.81 -4.69 -8.36
C ASP A 99 -9.34 -4.78 -8.24
N TYR A 100 -9.99 -5.26 -9.30
CA TYR A 100 -11.43 -5.49 -9.39
C TYR A 100 -11.72 -6.89 -9.89
N MET A 101 -12.72 -7.53 -9.30
CA MET A 101 -13.17 -8.85 -9.71
C MET A 101 -14.70 -8.91 -9.77
N SER A 102 -15.22 -9.33 -10.92
CA SER A 102 -16.67 -9.52 -11.09
C SER A 102 -17.15 -10.83 -10.47
N LYS A 103 -18.28 -10.80 -9.81
CA LYS A 103 -19.05 -12.00 -9.38
C LYS A 103 -19.85 -12.54 -10.58
N PRO A 104 -19.87 -13.87 -10.85
CA PRO A 104 -19.20 -14.94 -10.11
C PRO A 104 -17.72 -15.10 -10.48
N PHE A 105 -16.88 -15.50 -9.54
CA PHE A 105 -15.44 -15.70 -9.71
C PHE A 105 -14.96 -17.04 -9.16
N GLN A 106 -13.76 -17.44 -9.56
CA GLN A 106 -13.10 -18.62 -9.02
C GLN A 106 -12.19 -18.25 -7.85
N LEU A 107 -12.24 -19.04 -6.76
CA LEU A 107 -11.37 -18.83 -5.60
C LEU A 107 -9.89 -18.81 -5.98
N ARG A 108 -9.47 -19.68 -6.92
CA ARG A 108 -8.08 -19.74 -7.39
C ARG A 108 -7.63 -18.43 -8.02
N GLU A 109 -8.50 -17.78 -8.77
CA GLU A 109 -8.21 -16.47 -9.36
C GLU A 109 -8.05 -15.40 -8.28
N LEU A 110 -8.97 -15.37 -7.30
CA LEU A 110 -8.89 -14.44 -6.17
C LEU A 110 -7.57 -14.60 -5.40
N VAL A 111 -7.14 -15.84 -5.12
CA VAL A 111 -5.86 -16.14 -4.46
C VAL A 111 -4.66 -15.61 -5.26
N LEU A 112 -4.65 -15.77 -6.59
CA LEU A 112 -3.58 -15.26 -7.45
C LEU A 112 -3.53 -13.73 -7.41
N ARG A 113 -4.68 -13.06 -7.51
CA ARG A 113 -4.81 -11.60 -7.48
C ARG A 113 -4.40 -11.03 -6.12
N LEU A 114 -4.85 -11.64 -5.01
CA LEU A 114 -4.42 -11.28 -3.65
C LEU A 114 -2.90 -11.34 -3.50
N ASN A 115 -2.29 -12.45 -3.94
CA ASN A 115 -0.85 -12.58 -3.90
C ASN A 115 -0.12 -11.50 -4.72
N ASN A 116 -0.68 -11.12 -5.89
CA ASN A 116 -0.12 -10.10 -6.73
C ASN A 116 -0.21 -8.71 -6.10
N ILE A 117 -1.39 -8.31 -5.59
CA ILE A 117 -1.54 -6.99 -4.98
C ILE A 117 -0.71 -6.87 -3.70
N ILE A 118 -0.64 -7.92 -2.86
CA ILE A 118 0.18 -7.91 -1.65
C ILE A 118 1.68 -7.82 -1.97
N LYS A 119 2.14 -8.46 -3.07
CA LYS A 119 3.55 -8.37 -3.49
C LYS A 119 3.89 -7.01 -4.11
N ASN A 120 2.97 -6.45 -4.89
CA ASN A 120 3.18 -5.24 -5.68
C ASN A 120 2.80 -3.97 -4.94
N THR A 121 1.99 -4.09 -3.90
CA THR A 121 1.81 -2.97 -2.97
C THR A 121 3.09 -2.92 -2.18
N PRO A 122 3.84 -1.81 -2.25
CA PRO A 122 4.84 -1.58 -1.25
C PRO A 122 4.06 -1.76 0.04
N LYS A 123 4.39 -2.80 0.82
CA LYS A 123 4.05 -2.74 2.23
C LYS A 123 4.45 -1.32 2.59
N SER A 124 3.68 -0.60 3.42
CA SER A 124 4.31 0.35 4.33
C SER A 124 5.36 -0.47 5.08
N ALA A 125 6.24 -1.06 4.26
CA ALA A 125 7.42 -1.72 4.67
C ALA A 125 8.11 -0.59 5.37
N ASP A 126 8.23 -0.68 6.63
CA ASP A 126 9.48 -0.37 7.22
C ASP A 126 10.53 -0.66 6.13
N ILE A 127 10.85 0.34 5.32
CA ILE A 127 12.11 0.35 4.59
C ILE A 127 13.03 0.06 5.74
N ASN A 128 13.59 -1.17 5.78
CA ASN A 128 14.24 -1.67 6.97
C ASN A 128 15.04 -0.53 7.54
N ALA A 129 14.58 0.06 8.66
CA ALA A 129 15.20 1.20 9.31
C ALA A 129 16.71 0.93 9.50
N ASP A 130 17.04 -0.35 9.63
CA ASP A 130 18.40 -0.88 9.67
C ASP A 130 19.21 -0.72 8.37
N SER A 131 18.56 -0.47 7.21
CA SER A 131 19.31 -0.38 5.95
C SER A 131 19.65 1.05 5.51
N VAL A 132 18.80 2.05 5.80
CA VAL A 132 18.97 3.42 5.24
C VAL A 132 18.53 4.55 6.19
N GLY A 133 17.99 4.27 7.38
CA GLY A 133 17.53 5.29 8.34
C GLY A 133 16.27 6.07 7.92
N LEU A 134 15.63 5.66 6.83
CA LEU A 134 14.41 6.26 6.31
C LEU A 134 13.20 5.38 6.63
N LEU A 135 12.16 5.98 7.19
CA LEU A 135 10.88 5.34 7.45
C LEU A 135 9.82 5.94 6.54
N PHE A 136 9.02 5.11 5.87
CA PHE A 136 7.88 5.56 5.09
C PHE A 136 6.59 5.13 5.78
N SER A 137 5.72 6.07 6.10
CA SER A 137 4.44 5.80 6.76
C SER A 137 3.42 6.85 6.37
N GLY A 138 2.22 6.43 5.98
CA GLY A 138 1.10 7.33 5.67
C GLY A 138 1.39 8.34 4.55
N ASN A 139 2.10 7.95 3.49
CA ASN A 139 2.52 8.82 2.38
C ASN A 139 3.58 9.89 2.72
N ASP A 140 4.23 9.79 3.90
CA ASP A 140 5.29 10.66 4.34
C ASP A 140 6.56 9.89 4.71
N PHE A 141 7.71 10.55 4.58
CA PHE A 141 8.99 10.02 4.98
C PHE A 141 9.43 10.62 6.31
N PHE A 142 9.97 9.76 7.16
CA PHE A 142 10.50 10.12 8.47
C PHE A 142 11.95 9.63 8.57
N VAL A 143 12.71 10.28 9.41
CA VAL A 143 14.04 9.85 9.85
C VAL A 143 14.02 9.63 11.36
N LEU A 144 14.82 8.71 11.85
CA LEU A 144 15.05 8.57 13.29
C LEU A 144 16.13 9.56 13.71
N ASP A 145 15.84 10.36 14.73
CA ASP A 145 16.87 11.19 15.36
C ASP A 145 17.75 10.38 16.32
N GLU A 146 18.75 11.01 16.90
CA GLU A 146 19.69 10.38 17.85
C GLU A 146 19.00 9.79 19.09
N SER A 147 17.78 10.24 19.42
CA SER A 147 16.97 9.72 20.52
C SER A 147 16.05 8.57 20.09
N GLY A 148 16.05 8.19 18.80
CA GLY A 148 15.16 7.19 18.23
C GLY A 148 13.74 7.70 17.96
N GLN A 149 13.50 9.02 18.05
CA GLN A 149 12.18 9.59 17.72
C GLN A 149 12.03 9.84 16.21
N ARG A 150 10.81 9.65 15.72
CA ARG A 150 10.47 9.89 14.31
C ARG A 150 10.38 11.39 14.03
N LYS A 151 11.21 11.88 13.14
CA LYS A 151 11.19 13.25 12.64
C LYS A 151 10.70 13.26 11.21
N LEU A 152 9.65 14.04 10.92
CA LEU A 152 9.09 14.18 9.56
C LEU A 152 10.13 14.81 8.61
N LEU A 153 10.37 14.16 7.47
CA LEU A 153 11.15 14.72 6.39
C LEU A 153 10.25 15.56 5.47
N SER A 154 10.37 16.87 5.55
CA SER A 154 9.51 17.83 4.83
C SER A 154 9.82 17.83 3.34
N LEU A 155 9.08 17.05 2.55
CA LEU A 155 9.25 16.86 1.10
C LEU A 155 8.04 17.40 0.33
N SER A 156 8.30 17.96 -0.86
CA SER A 156 7.23 18.23 -1.84
C SER A 156 6.69 16.92 -2.44
N ASN A 157 5.53 16.95 -3.08
CA ASN A 157 4.95 15.77 -3.72
C ASN A 157 5.87 15.15 -4.78
N GLU A 158 6.61 15.96 -5.54
CA GLU A 158 7.59 15.48 -6.53
C GLU A 158 8.80 14.81 -5.86
N GLU A 159 9.28 15.38 -4.76
CA GLU A 159 10.40 14.84 -3.98
C GLU A 159 9.99 13.53 -3.28
N LYS A 160 8.77 13.45 -2.72
CA LYS A 160 8.22 12.22 -2.14
C LYS A 160 8.15 11.11 -3.19
N LYS A 161 7.56 11.41 -4.36
CA LYS A 161 7.45 10.44 -5.46
C LYS A 161 8.82 9.97 -5.96
N LEU A 162 9.78 10.87 -6.07
CA LEU A 162 11.14 10.50 -6.45
C LEU A 162 11.79 9.61 -5.40
N LEU A 163 11.71 9.97 -4.11
CA LEU A 163 12.29 9.19 -3.03
C LEU A 163 11.65 7.81 -2.91
N GLN A 164 10.32 7.72 -3.05
CA GLN A 164 9.59 6.46 -3.06
C GLN A 164 10.08 5.52 -4.17
N ASN A 165 10.26 6.04 -5.39
CA ASN A 165 10.75 5.25 -6.52
C ASN A 165 12.23 4.85 -6.35
N LEU A 166 13.06 5.68 -5.72
CA LEU A 166 14.47 5.38 -5.43
C LEU A 166 14.66 4.33 -4.33
N THR A 167 13.68 4.20 -3.43
CA THR A 167 13.73 3.29 -2.29
C THR A 167 12.97 1.99 -2.53
N ASN A 168 12.20 1.88 -3.61
CA ASN A 168 11.38 0.70 -3.92
C ASN A 168 11.70 0.11 -5.32
N PRO A 169 12.60 -0.89 -5.40
CA PRO A 169 13.55 -1.34 -4.36
C PRO A 169 14.72 -0.39 -4.15
N ILE A 170 15.36 -0.45 -2.99
CA ILE A 170 16.58 0.31 -2.73
C ILE A 170 17.64 -0.05 -3.76
N GLY A 171 18.28 0.99 -4.32
CA GLY A 171 19.26 0.81 -5.39
C GLY A 171 18.66 0.86 -6.79
N ASN A 172 17.35 1.10 -6.91
CA ASN A 172 16.72 1.40 -8.19
C ASN A 172 17.26 2.69 -8.79
N THR A 173 17.32 2.76 -10.15
CA THR A 173 17.72 3.97 -10.87
C THR A 173 16.47 4.62 -11.46
N VAL A 174 16.25 5.90 -11.13
CA VAL A 174 15.01 6.61 -11.46
C VAL A 174 15.32 7.90 -12.21
N SER A 175 14.61 8.11 -13.32
CA SER A 175 14.68 9.38 -14.05
C SER A 175 13.90 10.47 -13.31
N ALA A 176 14.49 11.64 -13.16
CA ALA A 176 13.88 12.81 -12.54
C ALA A 176 14.49 14.11 -13.09
N THR A 177 13.80 15.23 -12.88
CA THR A 177 14.38 16.53 -13.21
C THR A 177 15.56 16.84 -12.30
N PRO A 178 16.68 17.41 -12.83
CA PRO A 178 17.87 17.70 -12.03
C PRO A 178 17.58 18.57 -10.81
N MET A 179 16.62 19.47 -10.90
CA MET A 179 16.25 20.37 -9.81
C MET A 179 15.58 19.63 -8.65
N VAL A 180 14.67 18.69 -8.94
CA VAL A 180 14.00 17.87 -7.91
C VAL A 180 15.00 16.95 -7.23
N ALA A 181 15.86 16.29 -8.00
CA ALA A 181 16.90 15.41 -7.46
C ALA A 181 17.91 16.18 -6.58
N LYS A 182 18.31 17.39 -6.99
CA LYS A 182 19.21 18.24 -6.19
C LYS A 182 18.58 18.68 -4.87
N ARG A 183 17.30 19.11 -4.90
CA ARG A 183 16.58 19.52 -3.68
C ARG A 183 16.41 18.34 -2.72
N LEU A 184 16.01 17.18 -3.24
CA LEU A 184 15.85 15.96 -2.46
C LEU A 184 17.19 15.53 -1.83
N ARG A 185 18.29 15.52 -2.61
CA ARG A 185 19.63 15.22 -2.11
C ARG A 185 20.04 16.13 -0.95
N ASN A 186 19.85 17.44 -1.10
CA ASN A 186 20.19 18.39 -0.05
C ASN A 186 19.41 18.15 1.25
N LYS A 187 18.13 17.79 1.14
CA LYS A 187 17.29 17.49 2.31
C LYS A 187 17.70 16.18 2.99
N ILE A 188 18.03 15.16 2.22
CA ILE A 188 18.48 13.87 2.74
C ILE A 188 19.84 14.00 3.40
N ASN A 189 20.83 14.63 2.74
CA ASN A 189 22.17 14.80 3.29
C ASN A 189 22.19 15.73 4.51
N GLY A 190 21.16 16.55 4.70
CA GLY A 190 20.98 17.37 5.91
C GLY A 190 20.49 16.60 7.14
N VAL A 191 20.03 15.36 6.98
CA VAL A 191 19.45 14.54 8.07
C VAL A 191 20.02 13.13 8.17
N LEU A 192 20.62 12.61 7.11
CA LEU A 192 21.23 11.28 7.04
C LEU A 192 22.62 11.40 6.43
N SER A 193 23.63 10.95 7.16
CA SER A 193 25.04 11.02 6.74
C SER A 193 25.52 9.77 6.00
N ASP A 194 24.77 8.68 6.12
CA ASP A 194 25.15 7.35 5.63
C ASP A 194 24.55 7.00 4.26
N ILE A 195 23.78 7.91 3.68
CA ILE A 195 23.20 7.75 2.33
C ILE A 195 23.37 9.01 1.47
N ASP A 196 23.46 8.80 0.16
CA ASP A 196 23.45 9.89 -0.84
C ASP A 196 22.63 9.50 -2.08
N ILE A 197 22.17 10.52 -2.81
CA ILE A 197 21.52 10.36 -4.11
C ILE A 197 22.53 10.73 -5.20
N VAL A 198 23.06 9.75 -5.89
CA VAL A 198 24.05 9.93 -6.95
C VAL A 198 23.40 9.96 -8.33
N THR A 199 24.06 10.66 -9.26
CA THR A 199 23.67 10.69 -10.67
C THR A 199 24.32 9.53 -11.41
N ILE A 200 23.53 8.70 -12.10
CA ILE A 200 24.00 7.67 -13.01
C ILE A 200 23.86 8.21 -14.43
N ARG A 201 25.01 8.46 -15.08
CA ARG A 201 25.06 9.10 -16.40
C ARG A 201 24.19 8.34 -17.43
N GLY A 202 23.27 9.03 -18.06
CA GLY A 202 22.35 8.46 -19.06
C GLY A 202 21.19 7.63 -18.51
N MET A 203 21.12 7.38 -17.19
CA MET A 203 20.10 6.52 -16.58
C MET A 203 19.22 7.23 -15.54
N GLY A 204 19.73 8.30 -14.90
CA GLY A 204 19.00 9.03 -13.86
C GLY A 204 19.70 9.08 -12.51
N TYR A 205 18.96 8.86 -11.44
CA TYR A 205 19.42 8.99 -10.06
C TYR A 205 19.27 7.68 -9.30
N LYS A 206 20.16 7.44 -8.34
CA LYS A 206 20.16 6.24 -7.50
C LYS A 206 20.54 6.60 -6.08
N ILE A 207 19.89 5.95 -5.11
CA ILE A 207 20.29 6.04 -3.69
C ILE A 207 21.42 5.04 -3.41
N ILE A 208 22.45 5.48 -2.72
CA ILE A 208 23.58 4.64 -2.31
C ILE A 208 23.88 4.84 -0.83
N LYS A 209 24.48 3.81 -0.18
CA LYS A 209 25.12 3.99 1.13
C LYS A 209 26.50 4.59 0.94
N THR A 210 26.76 5.67 1.65
CA THR A 210 28.11 6.23 1.79
C THR A 210 28.84 5.38 2.82
N LYS A 211 29.91 4.69 2.43
CA LYS A 211 30.77 4.00 3.40
C LYS A 211 31.37 5.06 4.35
N MET A 212 31.22 4.86 5.65
CA MET A 212 32.16 5.42 6.61
C MET A 212 33.54 4.81 6.40
#